data_baf055f3bbbe65b09a4436dd36f31f9e
#
_entry.id   baf055f3bbbe65b09a4436dd36f31f9e
#
_cell.length_a   1.000
_cell.length_b   1.000
_cell.length_c   1.000
_cell.angle_alpha   90.00
_cell.angle_beta   90.00
_cell.angle_gamma   90.00
#
_symmetry.space_group_name_H-M   'P 1'
#
loop_
_entity.id
_entity.type
_entity.pdbx_description
1 polymer ?
#
loop_
_entity_poly.entity_id
_entity_poly.type
_entity_poly.pdbx_seq_one_letter_code
_entity_poly.pdbx_strand_id
1 'polypeptide(L)'
;WILPSPKEVIQVFKEFPELIWSHMKPTIIESVSGLLLATILGVLTALAMHSSKIIKQIFYPYLVVSQTIPIIAVAPLIVLWFGYGIPAKIFVVVLMCFFPIALGLYDGLKQVSQEQIRLLKSMGASDWKIYRYLKIPASLPAFFTGLKLAATYSVMAAVIGEWLGGNAGLGIYLTRSTKSFRTASVFAAIIVIILLSLAMFGIVA
;
A
#
# COMPACT_ATOMS: atom_id res chain seq x y z
N TRP A 1 -0.98 32.71 12.01
CA TRP A 1 -0.80 31.92 13.20
C TRP A 1 -0.93 30.41 12.96
N ILE A 2 -1.84 30.00 12.10
CA ILE A 2 -2.14 28.59 11.84
C ILE A 2 -1.43 28.11 10.57
N LEU A 3 -1.22 28.99 9.61
CA LEU A 3 -0.56 28.69 8.33
C LEU A 3 0.85 29.33 8.33
N PRO A 4 1.92 28.52 8.26
CA PRO A 4 3.27 29.04 8.11
C PRO A 4 3.46 29.62 6.71
N SER A 5 4.33 30.62 6.58
CA SER A 5 4.70 31.13 5.28
C SER A 5 5.51 30.08 4.50
N PRO A 6 5.42 30.07 3.14
CA PRO A 6 6.24 29.16 2.33
C PRO A 6 7.74 29.29 2.62
N LYS A 7 8.20 30.50 2.97
CA LYS A 7 9.60 30.78 3.33
C LYS A 7 10.02 30.04 4.59
N GLU A 8 9.17 30.02 5.64
CA GLU A 8 9.44 29.29 6.88
C GLU A 8 9.51 27.78 6.64
N VAL A 9 8.64 27.23 5.79
CA VAL A 9 8.69 25.80 5.44
C VAL A 9 10.00 25.47 4.69
N ILE A 10 10.42 26.30 3.72
CA ILE A 10 11.68 26.11 3.02
C ILE A 10 12.86 26.20 3.99
N GLN A 11 12.79 27.08 4.99
CA GLN A 11 13.84 27.23 5.99
C GLN A 11 14.02 25.94 6.81
N VAL A 12 12.93 25.22 7.16
CA VAL A 12 13.01 23.91 7.85
C VAL A 12 13.83 22.89 7.05
N PHE A 13 13.68 22.86 5.71
CA PHE A 13 14.46 21.96 4.85
C PHE A 13 15.96 22.34 4.82
N LYS A 14 16.27 23.61 4.96
CA LYS A 14 17.67 24.09 4.98
C LYS A 14 18.35 23.88 6.33
N GLU A 15 17.61 24.08 7.42
CA GLU A 15 18.16 24.01 8.78
C GLU A 15 18.22 22.58 9.33
N PHE A 16 17.29 21.71 8.94
CA PHE A 16 17.15 20.37 9.51
C PHE A 16 17.09 19.24 8.46
N PRO A 17 17.94 19.24 7.42
CA PRO A 17 17.88 18.20 6.37
C PRO A 17 18.18 16.81 6.92
N GLU A 18 19.15 16.67 7.81
CA GLU A 18 19.52 15.38 8.42
C GLU A 18 18.41 14.82 9.29
N LEU A 19 17.72 15.68 10.04
CA LEU A 19 16.59 15.29 10.88
C LEU A 19 15.44 14.76 10.02
N ILE A 20 15.10 15.46 8.93
CA ILE A 20 14.06 15.02 7.99
C ILE A 20 14.46 13.68 7.37
N TRP A 21 15.70 13.53 6.93
CA TRP A 21 16.21 12.28 6.36
C TRP A 21 16.16 11.12 7.36
N SER A 22 16.56 11.34 8.61
CA SER A 22 16.53 10.33 9.67
C SER A 22 15.12 9.80 9.95
N HIS A 23 14.10 10.64 9.76
CA HIS A 23 12.68 10.25 9.87
C HIS A 23 12.11 9.67 8.56
N MET A 24 12.58 10.12 7.41
CA MET A 24 12.13 9.63 6.10
C MET A 24 12.58 8.19 5.83
N LYS A 25 13.82 7.85 6.20
CA LYS A 25 14.40 6.52 5.97
C LYS A 25 13.57 5.36 6.54
N PRO A 26 13.13 5.37 7.82
CA PRO A 26 12.24 4.33 8.37
C PRO A 26 10.93 4.22 7.59
N THR A 27 10.28 5.34 7.27
CA THR A 27 9.02 5.36 6.52
C THR A 27 9.18 4.72 5.13
N ILE A 28 10.30 4.97 4.43
CA ILE A 28 10.61 4.32 3.15
C ILE A 28 10.75 2.81 3.34
N ILE A 29 11.51 2.37 4.33
CA ILE A 29 11.73 0.94 4.58
C ILE A 29 10.40 0.25 4.88
N GLU A 30 9.58 0.82 5.75
CA GLU A 30 8.26 0.29 6.13
C GLU A 30 7.30 0.23 4.94
N SER A 31 7.22 1.32 4.14
CA SER A 31 6.36 1.42 2.96
C SER A 31 6.77 0.41 1.88
N VAL A 32 8.06 0.35 1.54
CA VAL A 32 8.55 -0.54 0.47
C VAL A 32 8.43 -2.00 0.88
N SER A 33 8.89 -2.34 2.10
CA SER A 33 8.84 -3.72 2.60
C SER A 33 7.38 -4.21 2.71
N GLY A 34 6.49 -3.37 3.24
CA GLY A 34 5.08 -3.69 3.37
C GLY A 34 4.39 -3.84 2.02
N LEU A 35 4.67 -2.95 1.05
CA LEU A 35 4.14 -3.03 -0.31
C LEU A 35 4.60 -4.30 -1.03
N LEU A 36 5.88 -4.67 -0.91
CA LEU A 36 6.41 -5.90 -1.50
C LEU A 36 5.72 -7.15 -0.92
N LEU A 37 5.60 -7.22 0.41
CA LEU A 37 4.91 -8.32 1.08
C LEU A 37 3.43 -8.37 0.69
N ALA A 38 2.75 -7.22 0.67
CA ALA A 38 1.35 -7.12 0.23
C ALA A 38 1.18 -7.57 -1.22
N THR A 39 2.13 -7.24 -2.10
CA THR A 39 2.10 -7.65 -3.50
C THR A 39 2.22 -9.15 -3.64
N ILE A 40 3.18 -9.76 -2.95
CA ILE A 40 3.36 -11.22 -2.97
C ILE A 40 2.09 -11.92 -2.46
N LEU A 41 1.60 -11.53 -1.29
CA LEU A 41 0.41 -12.12 -0.68
C LEU A 41 -0.84 -11.88 -1.53
N GLY A 42 -1.00 -10.68 -2.08
CA GLY A 42 -2.14 -10.30 -2.93
C GLY A 42 -2.18 -11.10 -4.22
N VAL A 43 -1.03 -11.25 -4.88
CA VAL A 43 -0.92 -12.07 -6.10
C VAL A 43 -1.23 -13.54 -5.79
N LEU A 44 -0.63 -14.12 -4.76
CA LEU A 44 -0.89 -15.51 -4.38
C LEU A 44 -2.37 -15.74 -4.07
N THR A 45 -3.00 -14.83 -3.31
CA THR A 45 -4.42 -14.92 -2.97
C THR A 45 -5.32 -14.81 -4.19
N ALA A 46 -5.03 -13.86 -5.10
CA ALA A 46 -5.80 -13.69 -6.34
C ALA A 46 -5.74 -14.94 -7.22
N LEU A 47 -4.54 -15.51 -7.39
CA LEU A 47 -4.34 -16.74 -8.16
C LEU A 47 -5.06 -17.94 -7.51
N ALA A 48 -4.97 -18.07 -6.19
CA ALA A 48 -5.67 -19.12 -5.45
C ALA A 48 -7.20 -19.00 -5.58
N MET A 49 -7.76 -17.80 -5.45
CA MET A 49 -9.19 -17.55 -5.65
C MET A 49 -9.63 -17.80 -7.10
N HIS A 50 -8.75 -17.50 -8.08
CA HIS A 50 -9.05 -17.77 -9.49
C HIS A 50 -9.07 -19.28 -9.78
N SER A 51 -8.21 -20.05 -9.13
CA SER A 51 -8.06 -21.49 -9.34
C SER A 51 -9.15 -22.32 -8.66
N SER A 52 -9.75 -21.86 -7.56
CA SER A 52 -10.71 -22.62 -6.76
C SER A 52 -11.91 -21.79 -6.34
N LYS A 53 -13.11 -22.31 -6.67
CA LYS A 53 -14.38 -21.71 -6.22
C LYS A 53 -14.52 -21.73 -4.70
N ILE A 54 -14.01 -22.75 -4.02
CA ILE A 54 -14.05 -22.88 -2.56
C ILE A 54 -13.18 -21.80 -1.92
N ILE A 55 -11.93 -21.64 -2.39
CA ILE A 55 -11.03 -20.61 -1.90
C ILE A 55 -11.64 -19.22 -2.11
N LYS A 56 -12.23 -18.97 -3.28
CA LYS A 56 -12.96 -17.73 -3.54
C LYS A 56 -14.08 -17.48 -2.54
N GLN A 57 -14.94 -18.46 -2.29
CA GLN A 57 -16.08 -18.33 -1.39
C GLN A 57 -15.65 -18.03 0.06
N ILE A 58 -14.48 -18.53 0.45
CA ILE A 58 -13.91 -18.28 1.77
C ILE A 58 -13.25 -16.88 1.80
N PHE A 59 -12.30 -16.60 0.91
CA PHE A 59 -11.45 -15.40 1.01
C PHE A 59 -12.12 -14.12 0.53
N TYR A 60 -12.96 -14.17 -0.50
CA TYR A 60 -13.57 -12.98 -1.08
C TYR A 60 -14.40 -12.14 -0.08
N PRO A 61 -15.28 -12.75 0.76
CA PRO A 61 -15.99 -12.00 1.79
C PRO A 61 -15.06 -11.32 2.80
N TYR A 62 -13.98 -11.99 3.22
CA TYR A 62 -13.00 -11.40 4.14
C TYR A 62 -12.26 -10.22 3.50
N LEU A 63 -11.91 -10.32 2.22
CA LEU A 63 -11.33 -9.21 1.48
C LEU A 63 -12.25 -7.99 1.47
N VAL A 64 -13.54 -8.17 1.21
CA VAL A 64 -14.51 -7.07 1.19
C VAL A 64 -14.69 -6.48 2.59
N VAL A 65 -14.86 -7.32 3.60
CA VAL A 65 -15.05 -6.87 4.99
C VAL A 65 -13.81 -6.14 5.52
N SER A 66 -12.60 -6.60 5.19
CA SER A 66 -11.37 -5.96 5.66
C SER A 66 -11.25 -4.49 5.24
N GLN A 67 -11.88 -4.10 4.13
CA GLN A 67 -11.91 -2.71 3.67
C GLN A 67 -12.86 -1.81 4.47
N THR A 68 -13.83 -2.39 5.16
CA THR A 68 -14.77 -1.62 5.98
C THR A 68 -14.20 -1.29 7.36
N ILE A 69 -13.12 -1.97 7.76
CA ILE A 69 -12.51 -1.79 9.07
C ILE A 69 -11.55 -0.60 9.01
N PRO A 70 -11.78 0.47 9.79
CA PRO A 70 -10.85 1.60 9.83
C PRO A 70 -9.49 1.15 10.39
N ILE A 71 -8.46 1.19 9.56
CA ILE A 71 -7.11 0.75 9.97
C ILE A 71 -6.62 1.45 11.23
N ILE A 72 -6.97 2.73 11.41
CA ILE A 72 -6.59 3.51 12.57
C ILE A 72 -7.18 2.95 13.88
N ALA A 73 -8.31 2.25 13.81
CA ALA A 73 -8.92 1.61 14.98
C ALA A 73 -8.26 0.27 15.32
N VAL A 74 -7.74 -0.44 14.30
CA VAL A 74 -7.10 -1.76 14.47
C VAL A 74 -5.61 -1.62 14.80
N ALA A 75 -4.99 -0.57 14.35
CA ALA A 75 -3.56 -0.34 14.49
C ALA A 75 -3.05 -0.43 15.96
N PRO A 76 -3.75 0.06 17.01
CA PRO A 76 -3.33 -0.17 18.39
C PRO A 76 -3.28 -1.65 18.79
N LEU A 77 -4.21 -2.48 18.27
CA LEU A 77 -4.21 -3.92 18.54
C LEU A 77 -3.01 -4.60 17.89
N ILE A 78 -2.63 -4.16 16.69
CA ILE A 78 -1.44 -4.65 16.00
C ILE A 78 -0.18 -4.38 16.82
N VAL A 79 -0.08 -3.18 17.40
CA VAL A 79 1.04 -2.83 18.27
C VAL A 79 1.05 -3.66 19.56
N LEU A 80 -0.11 -3.99 20.12
CA LEU A 80 -0.20 -4.90 21.27
C LEU A 80 0.30 -6.31 20.94
N TRP A 81 0.06 -6.81 19.74
CA TRP A 81 0.49 -8.15 19.32
C TRP A 81 1.95 -8.21 18.88
N PHE A 82 2.42 -7.22 18.13
CA PHE A 82 3.76 -7.20 17.52
C PHE A 82 4.76 -6.28 18.22
N GLY A 83 4.31 -5.50 19.23
CA GLY A 83 5.12 -4.47 19.88
C GLY A 83 5.31 -3.21 19.03
N TYR A 84 6.10 -2.26 19.54
CA TYR A 84 6.36 -0.96 18.89
C TYR A 84 7.42 -1.01 17.78
N GLY A 85 7.75 -2.18 17.29
CA GLY A 85 8.81 -2.41 16.29
C GLY A 85 8.37 -2.19 14.85
N ILE A 86 9.35 -2.30 13.95
CA ILE A 86 9.15 -2.28 12.48
C ILE A 86 8.11 -3.32 12.01
N PRO A 87 8.04 -4.57 12.57
CA PRO A 87 7.08 -5.56 12.12
C PRO A 87 5.62 -5.12 12.24
N ALA A 88 5.24 -4.44 13.34
CA ALA A 88 3.89 -3.93 13.52
C ALA A 88 3.50 -2.94 12.41
N LYS A 89 4.41 -2.03 12.06
CA LYS A 89 4.19 -1.02 11.03
C LYS A 89 4.13 -1.63 9.63
N ILE A 90 5.03 -2.56 9.30
CA ILE A 90 4.97 -3.33 8.05
C ILE A 90 3.64 -4.06 7.94
N PHE A 91 3.15 -4.65 9.02
CA PHE A 91 1.87 -5.36 9.02
C PHE A 91 0.68 -4.41 8.73
N VAL A 92 0.70 -3.18 9.26
CA VAL A 92 -0.30 -2.13 8.92
C VAL A 92 -0.25 -1.81 7.43
N VAL A 93 0.95 -1.65 6.86
CA VAL A 93 1.12 -1.42 5.42
C VAL A 93 0.58 -2.59 4.60
N VAL A 94 0.92 -3.83 5.00
CA VAL A 94 0.41 -5.03 4.32
C VAL A 94 -1.11 -5.06 4.32
N LEU A 95 -1.77 -4.80 5.45
CA LEU A 95 -3.23 -4.80 5.53
C LEU A 95 -3.89 -3.79 4.60
N MET A 96 -3.33 -2.58 4.48
CA MET A 96 -3.88 -1.55 3.58
C MET A 96 -3.63 -1.83 2.11
N CYS A 97 -2.46 -2.39 1.77
CA CYS A 97 -2.03 -2.57 0.40
C CYS A 97 -2.50 -3.90 -0.22
N PHE A 98 -2.74 -4.91 0.61
CA PHE A 98 -3.09 -6.26 0.18
C PHE A 98 -4.38 -6.31 -0.65
N PHE A 99 -5.43 -5.65 -0.18
CA PHE A 99 -6.75 -5.71 -0.80
C PHE A 99 -6.78 -5.17 -2.24
N PRO A 100 -6.34 -3.93 -2.53
CA PRO A 100 -6.41 -3.40 -3.89
C PRO A 100 -5.59 -4.24 -4.89
N ILE A 101 -4.50 -4.86 -4.44
CA ILE A 101 -3.67 -5.73 -5.27
C ILE A 101 -4.40 -7.06 -5.53
N ALA A 102 -4.91 -7.70 -4.49
CA ALA A 102 -5.59 -8.99 -4.60
C ALA A 102 -6.85 -8.91 -5.47
N LEU A 103 -7.69 -7.89 -5.26
CA LEU A 103 -8.89 -7.69 -6.06
C LEU A 103 -8.56 -7.22 -7.47
N GLY A 104 -7.63 -6.28 -7.65
CA GLY A 104 -7.25 -5.81 -8.97
C GLY A 104 -6.82 -6.96 -9.88
N LEU A 105 -5.94 -7.84 -9.39
CA LEU A 105 -5.51 -9.01 -10.15
C LEU A 105 -6.66 -10.01 -10.35
N TYR A 106 -7.43 -10.32 -9.29
CA TYR A 106 -8.53 -11.29 -9.37
C TYR A 106 -9.60 -10.86 -10.37
N ASP A 107 -10.03 -9.60 -10.33
CA ASP A 107 -11.03 -9.07 -11.26
C ASP A 107 -10.47 -8.96 -12.68
N GLY A 108 -9.20 -8.59 -12.83
CA GLY A 108 -8.53 -8.60 -14.13
C GLY A 108 -8.52 -9.99 -14.79
N LEU A 109 -8.24 -11.05 -14.01
CA LEU A 109 -8.27 -12.43 -14.50
C LEU A 109 -9.67 -12.89 -14.95
N LYS A 110 -10.73 -12.22 -14.50
CA LYS A 110 -12.12 -12.49 -14.87
C LYS A 110 -12.63 -11.69 -16.08
N GLN A 111 -11.93 -10.64 -16.49
CA GLN A 111 -12.37 -9.78 -17.59
C GLN A 111 -12.38 -10.49 -18.95
N VAL A 112 -11.66 -11.60 -19.06
CA VAL A 112 -11.61 -12.40 -20.28
C VAL A 112 -12.97 -13.02 -20.56
N SER A 113 -13.52 -12.75 -21.76
CA SER A 113 -14.82 -13.27 -22.16
C SER A 113 -14.79 -14.78 -22.40
N GLN A 114 -15.92 -15.43 -22.16
CA GLN A 114 -16.05 -16.87 -22.42
C GLN A 114 -15.93 -17.20 -23.92
N GLU A 115 -16.27 -16.26 -24.78
CA GLU A 115 -16.14 -16.39 -26.24
C GLU A 115 -14.68 -16.48 -26.67
N GLN A 116 -13.82 -15.61 -26.13
CA GLN A 116 -12.37 -15.67 -26.37
C GLN A 116 -11.78 -17.00 -25.89
N ILE A 117 -12.20 -17.49 -24.74
CA ILE A 117 -11.75 -18.79 -24.20
C ILE A 117 -12.20 -19.93 -25.12
N ARG A 118 -13.47 -19.93 -25.57
CA ARG A 118 -14.00 -20.95 -26.49
C ARG A 118 -13.28 -20.91 -27.82
N LEU A 119 -13.01 -19.74 -28.39
CA LEU A 119 -12.27 -19.58 -29.61
C LEU A 119 -10.87 -20.21 -29.52
N LEU A 120 -10.11 -19.91 -28.47
CA LEU A 120 -8.79 -20.50 -28.30
C LEU A 120 -8.85 -22.01 -28.08
N LYS A 121 -9.87 -22.51 -27.41
CA LYS A 121 -10.10 -23.97 -27.25
C LYS A 121 -10.40 -24.65 -28.59
N SER A 122 -11.21 -24.04 -29.46
CA SER A 122 -11.48 -24.56 -30.79
C SER A 122 -10.23 -24.60 -31.71
N MET A 123 -9.26 -23.71 -31.41
CA MET A 123 -7.94 -23.70 -32.05
C MET A 123 -6.94 -24.69 -31.44
N GLY A 124 -7.35 -25.53 -30.47
CA GLY A 124 -6.50 -26.53 -29.83
C GLY A 124 -5.62 -25.99 -28.71
N ALA A 125 -5.89 -24.79 -28.16
CA ALA A 125 -5.13 -24.25 -27.05
C ALA A 125 -5.46 -25.01 -25.74
N SER A 126 -4.43 -25.45 -25.04
CA SER A 126 -4.56 -26.00 -23.68
C SER A 126 -4.94 -24.92 -22.67
N ASP A 127 -5.51 -25.31 -21.52
CA ASP A 127 -5.88 -24.38 -20.45
C ASP A 127 -4.67 -23.56 -19.95
N TRP A 128 -3.48 -24.15 -19.92
CA TRP A 128 -2.23 -23.43 -19.59
C TRP A 128 -1.88 -22.35 -20.64
N LYS A 129 -2.05 -22.64 -21.94
CA LYS A 129 -1.83 -21.65 -23.01
C LYS A 129 -2.83 -20.48 -22.89
N ILE A 130 -4.11 -20.79 -22.63
CA ILE A 130 -5.15 -19.78 -22.42
C ILE A 130 -4.81 -18.91 -21.20
N TYR A 131 -4.36 -19.53 -20.13
CA TYR A 131 -3.98 -18.80 -18.91
C TYR A 131 -2.78 -17.87 -19.18
N ARG A 132 -1.71 -18.41 -19.78
CA ARG A 132 -0.45 -17.69 -20.02
C ARG A 132 -0.58 -16.58 -21.05
N TYR A 133 -1.28 -16.82 -22.16
CA TYR A 133 -1.30 -15.91 -23.32
C TYR A 133 -2.55 -15.03 -23.40
N LEU A 134 -3.61 -15.35 -22.68
CA LEU A 134 -4.83 -14.56 -22.68
C LEU A 134 -5.12 -13.97 -21.29
N LYS A 135 -5.29 -14.80 -20.27
CA LYS A 135 -5.77 -14.32 -18.94
C LYS A 135 -4.74 -13.46 -18.21
N ILE A 136 -3.47 -13.88 -18.15
CA ILE A 136 -2.41 -13.09 -17.48
C ILE A 136 -2.24 -11.73 -18.18
N PRO A 137 -1.99 -11.64 -19.50
CA PRO A 137 -1.85 -10.33 -20.15
C PRO A 137 -3.09 -9.44 -20.01
N ALA A 138 -4.29 -10.00 -20.11
CA ALA A 138 -5.53 -9.26 -19.95
C ALA A 138 -5.73 -8.73 -18.52
N SER A 139 -5.15 -9.37 -17.52
CA SER A 139 -5.27 -8.94 -16.12
C SER A 139 -4.28 -7.85 -15.71
N LEU A 140 -3.20 -7.65 -16.46
CA LEU A 140 -2.14 -6.70 -16.10
C LEU A 140 -2.65 -5.26 -15.90
N PRO A 141 -3.51 -4.68 -16.76
CA PRO A 141 -3.99 -3.32 -16.54
C PRO A 141 -4.71 -3.16 -15.20
N ALA A 142 -5.58 -4.10 -14.83
CA ALA A 142 -6.31 -4.07 -13.57
C ALA A 142 -5.38 -4.31 -12.36
N PHE A 143 -4.41 -5.23 -12.51
CA PHE A 143 -3.37 -5.46 -11.51
C PHE A 143 -2.55 -4.20 -11.24
N PHE A 144 -2.04 -3.54 -12.29
CA PHE A 144 -1.25 -2.31 -12.12
C PHE A 144 -2.08 -1.16 -11.57
N THR A 145 -3.38 -1.08 -11.88
CA THR A 145 -4.28 -0.11 -11.25
C THR A 145 -4.36 -0.34 -9.75
N GLY A 146 -4.55 -1.58 -9.31
CA GLY A 146 -4.53 -1.94 -7.88
C GLY A 146 -3.18 -1.68 -7.22
N LEU A 147 -2.08 -2.01 -7.91
CA LEU A 147 -0.72 -1.81 -7.40
C LEU A 147 -0.36 -0.32 -7.26
N LYS A 148 -0.75 0.54 -8.20
CA LYS A 148 -0.57 2.00 -8.10
C LYS A 148 -1.31 2.58 -6.90
N LEU A 149 -2.55 2.16 -6.70
CA LEU A 149 -3.33 2.56 -5.52
C LEU A 149 -2.67 2.10 -4.23
N ALA A 150 -2.23 0.84 -4.17
CA ALA A 150 -1.50 0.29 -3.03
C ALA A 150 -0.18 1.02 -2.78
N ALA A 151 0.57 1.38 -3.81
CA ALA A 151 1.82 2.13 -3.69
C ALA A 151 1.60 3.50 -3.02
N THR A 152 0.53 4.21 -3.38
CA THR A 152 0.15 5.46 -2.70
C THR A 152 -0.25 5.21 -1.25
N TYR A 153 -1.04 4.16 -0.99
CA TYR A 153 -1.48 3.81 0.36
C TYR A 153 -0.36 3.31 1.26
N SER A 154 0.73 2.76 0.71
CA SER A 154 1.83 2.21 1.50
C SER A 154 2.49 3.25 2.40
N VAL A 155 2.70 4.46 1.88
CA VAL A 155 3.28 5.57 2.65
C VAL A 155 2.32 6.07 3.72
N MET A 156 1.04 6.22 3.37
CA MET A 156 0.01 6.63 4.33
C MET A 156 -0.13 5.61 5.46
N ALA A 157 -0.12 4.32 5.13
CA ALA A 157 -0.20 3.23 6.11
C ALA A 157 1.03 3.19 7.05
N ALA A 158 2.24 3.42 6.51
CA ALA A 158 3.45 3.54 7.32
C ALA A 158 3.34 4.70 8.31
N VAL A 159 2.93 5.88 7.84
CA VAL A 159 2.71 7.07 8.70
C VAL A 159 1.69 6.79 9.80
N ILE A 160 0.57 6.11 9.49
CA ILE A 160 -0.43 5.71 10.50
C ILE A 160 0.18 4.73 11.51
N GLY A 161 0.94 3.74 11.04
CA GLY A 161 1.65 2.79 11.91
C GLY A 161 2.64 3.50 12.85
N GLU A 162 3.34 4.52 12.36
CA GLU A 162 4.28 5.31 13.13
C GLU A 162 3.60 6.18 14.21
N TRP A 163 2.37 6.66 14.00
CA TRP A 163 1.61 7.42 14.99
C TRP A 163 1.35 6.64 16.29
N LEU A 164 1.30 5.32 16.17
CA LEU A 164 0.99 4.44 17.31
C LEU A 164 2.17 4.20 18.25
N GLY A 165 3.35 4.56 17.80
CA GLY A 165 4.56 4.47 18.61
C GLY A 165 5.79 4.11 17.81
N GLY A 166 6.93 4.46 18.37
CA GLY A 166 8.25 4.26 17.80
C GLY A 166 9.14 5.47 18.06
N ASN A 167 10.40 5.38 17.62
CA ASN A 167 11.40 6.42 17.88
C ASN A 167 11.68 7.29 16.65
N ALA A 168 11.38 6.79 15.44
CA ALA A 168 11.66 7.45 14.18
C ALA A 168 10.56 7.14 13.15
N GLY A 169 10.41 8.03 12.17
CA GLY A 169 9.45 7.99 11.09
C GLY A 169 8.80 9.35 10.84
N LEU A 170 8.30 9.59 9.63
CA LEU A 170 7.66 10.86 9.26
C LEU A 170 6.38 11.13 10.07
N GLY A 171 5.61 10.07 10.41
CA GLY A 171 4.43 10.17 11.25
C GLY A 171 4.78 10.60 12.69
N ILE A 172 5.88 10.10 13.23
CA ILE A 172 6.39 10.52 14.54
C ILE A 172 6.89 11.96 14.49
N TYR A 173 7.64 12.32 13.46
CA TYR A 173 8.09 13.70 13.26
C TYR A 173 6.92 14.67 13.17
N LEU A 174 5.89 14.31 12.40
CA LEU A 174 4.65 15.08 12.28
C LEU A 174 3.95 15.23 13.65
N THR A 175 3.77 14.14 14.39
CA THR A 175 3.10 14.16 15.70
C THR A 175 3.87 14.99 16.73
N ARG A 176 5.19 14.86 16.78
CA ARG A 176 6.05 15.64 17.67
C ARG A 176 6.02 17.12 17.32
N SER A 177 6.10 17.45 16.01
CA SER A 177 6.02 18.83 15.53
C SER A 177 4.67 19.48 15.86
N THR A 178 3.57 18.73 15.72
CA THR A 178 2.22 19.18 16.08
C THR A 178 2.11 19.46 17.58
N LYS A 179 2.59 18.55 18.42
CA LYS A 179 2.57 18.72 19.90
C LYS A 179 3.45 19.88 20.36
N SER A 180 4.48 20.23 19.62
CA SER A 180 5.39 21.34 19.90
C SER A 180 4.97 22.65 19.23
N PHE A 181 3.80 22.71 18.59
CA PHE A 181 3.29 23.87 17.85
C PHE A 181 4.23 24.39 16.77
N ARG A 182 5.12 23.53 16.21
CA ARG A 182 6.03 23.86 15.11
C ARG A 182 5.32 23.68 13.77
N THR A 183 4.43 24.61 13.43
CA THR A 183 3.58 24.50 12.23
C THR A 183 4.39 24.37 10.93
N ALA A 184 5.49 25.09 10.78
CA ALA A 184 6.37 24.99 9.59
C ALA A 184 6.94 23.56 9.44
N SER A 185 7.33 22.91 10.54
CA SER A 185 7.82 21.52 10.53
C SER A 185 6.73 20.51 10.19
N VAL A 186 5.48 20.76 10.62
CA VAL A 186 4.31 19.93 10.25
C VAL A 186 4.10 19.98 8.74
N PHE A 187 4.10 21.18 8.14
CA PHE A 187 3.95 21.34 6.70
C PHE A 187 5.11 20.74 5.91
N ALA A 188 6.35 20.87 6.41
CA ALA A 188 7.51 20.21 5.82
C ALA A 188 7.36 18.69 5.80
N ALA A 189 6.89 18.07 6.92
CA ALA A 189 6.61 16.65 6.99
C ALA A 189 5.54 16.22 5.96
N ILE A 190 4.43 16.97 5.87
CA ILE A 190 3.36 16.70 4.90
C ILE A 190 3.89 16.74 3.46
N ILE A 191 4.71 17.74 3.10
CA ILE A 191 5.31 17.84 1.76
C ILE A 191 6.17 16.60 1.48
N VAL A 192 7.00 16.17 2.42
CA VAL A 192 7.84 14.98 2.25
C VAL A 192 6.99 13.72 2.07
N ILE A 193 5.91 13.56 2.86
CA ILE A 193 4.97 12.43 2.73
C ILE A 193 4.31 12.43 1.34
N ILE A 194 3.86 13.60 0.86
CA ILE A 194 3.27 13.74 -0.49
C ILE A 194 4.28 13.36 -1.57
N LEU A 195 5.50 13.91 -1.50
CA LEU A 195 6.54 13.62 -2.48
C LEU A 195 6.92 12.14 -2.48
N LEU A 196 7.02 11.52 -1.29
CA LEU A 196 7.29 10.10 -1.17
C LEU A 196 6.15 9.25 -1.76
N SER A 197 4.90 9.61 -1.50
CA SER A 197 3.72 8.92 -2.07
C SER A 197 3.69 9.03 -3.59
N LEU A 198 3.99 10.22 -4.14
CA LEU A 198 4.09 10.43 -5.58
C LEU A 198 5.26 9.65 -6.20
N ALA A 199 6.40 9.58 -5.51
CA ALA A 199 7.53 8.77 -5.95
C ALA A 199 7.18 7.28 -5.98
N MET A 200 6.52 6.75 -4.94
CA MET A 200 6.05 5.37 -4.89
C MET A 200 5.04 5.06 -6.01
N PHE A 201 4.10 5.98 -6.27
CA PHE A 201 3.19 5.88 -7.40
C PHE A 201 3.94 5.87 -8.74
N GLY A 202 4.89 6.80 -8.93
CA GLY A 202 5.65 6.94 -10.17
C GLY A 202 6.56 5.75 -10.49
N ILE A 203 7.08 5.03 -9.46
CA ILE A 203 7.87 3.81 -9.65
C ILE A 203 7.02 2.68 -10.25
N VAL A 204 5.72 2.67 -9.96
CA VAL A 204 4.78 1.61 -10.40
C VAL A 204 4.05 2.02 -11.69
N ALA A 205 4.03 3.31 -12.03
CA ALA A 205 3.28 3.85 -13.16
C ALA A 205 3.86 3.47 -14.51
#